data_f683dbee36a3b42efba442e4cbbb3a97
#
_entry.id   f683dbee36a3b42efba442e4cbbb3a97
#
_cell.length_a   1.000
_cell.length_b   1.000
_cell.length_c   1.000
_cell.angle_alpha   90.00
_cell.angle_beta   90.00
_cell.angle_gamma   90.00
#
_symmetry.space_group_name_H-M   'P 1'
#
loop_
_entity.id
_entity.type
_entity.pdbx_description
1 polymer ?
#
loop_
_entity_poly.entity_id
_entity_poly.type
_entity_poly.pdbx_seq_one_letter_code
_entity_poly.pdbx_strand_id
1 'polypeptide(L)'
;MSHRIAVLSNVNMNFAVRMLAKELAAAEPDTALYQPEGYGNELGTLLDASSSYEAFAPDITFLIMDVLEAVDHDPDAGSERIESWFASLKAALHAERLYYVSDAFLWGPESEILRGDDCRGALEYRWQECLRALCAQCPNVRILPYRHVIEEMGAENAFSLKMWYMGRILHTNEAQKRIVELLLHIIRLQRRIPKKVLLLDLDNTLWGGLAGEADHTPIVLSGEHTGLMYRNLQRVIAGMQKQGVLLGIVSKNNEKDAMDIISSHPQMVLRPEDFVAMKINWRPKPENIAEIARELNLGLDSFVFWDDSPAERTLVKASLPQVTVPDFPDRPEELTEAMVRIYRQYFEQAAVTSEDRQKTRQYAENAKRSALKTQALDFASYLRQLAMEISRESPEANSERLTQLVNKTNQFNLTTKRYEPSAMQGLLQDAGKRVYLYRVKDCFGDNGIVAAVIVDLTEAVPMIDTFVMSCRVMGRNIENAIIEDIERELYRQGYTSLRAKYLPTAKNRPVENLFEKLDYRILAADKTGKKLYEITLAPDRRRDYCARWTGERPAP
;
A
#
# COMPACT_ATOMS: atom_id res chain seq x y z
N MET A 1 -12.33 1.60 -13.47
CA MET A 1 -11.54 0.86 -14.48
C MET A 1 -11.96 -0.59 -14.37
N SER A 2 -12.28 -1.23 -15.49
CA SER A 2 -12.56 -2.65 -15.54
C SER A 2 -11.25 -3.43 -15.36
N HIS A 3 -11.22 -4.42 -14.47
CA HIS A 3 -10.10 -5.35 -14.40
C HIS A 3 -10.39 -6.58 -15.24
N ARG A 4 -9.36 -7.07 -15.90
CA ARG A 4 -9.36 -8.35 -16.59
C ARG A 4 -8.53 -9.33 -15.76
N ILE A 5 -9.19 -10.36 -15.24
CA ILE A 5 -8.60 -11.29 -14.29
C ILE A 5 -8.53 -12.67 -14.93
N ALA A 6 -7.43 -13.39 -14.72
CA ALA A 6 -7.31 -14.79 -15.09
C ALA A 6 -6.99 -15.64 -13.86
N VAL A 7 -7.50 -16.86 -13.84
CA VAL A 7 -7.12 -17.91 -12.89
C VAL A 7 -6.65 -19.11 -13.69
N LEU A 8 -5.38 -19.46 -13.54
CA LEU A 8 -4.75 -20.60 -14.18
C LEU A 8 -4.32 -21.61 -13.10
N SER A 9 -4.40 -22.90 -13.40
CA SER A 9 -4.08 -23.93 -12.43
C SER A 9 -3.73 -25.25 -13.14
N ASN A 10 -2.87 -26.05 -12.54
CA ASN A 10 -2.61 -27.42 -12.97
C ASN A 10 -3.62 -28.44 -12.43
N VAL A 11 -4.57 -28.01 -11.61
CA VAL A 11 -5.70 -28.80 -11.14
C VAL A 11 -7.03 -28.18 -11.53
N ASN A 12 -8.11 -28.96 -11.48
CA ASN A 12 -9.45 -28.49 -11.88
C ASN A 12 -10.02 -27.47 -10.88
N MET A 13 -10.02 -26.19 -11.24
CA MET A 13 -10.57 -25.07 -10.47
C MET A 13 -11.89 -24.52 -11.07
N ASN A 14 -12.52 -25.22 -12.01
CA ASN A 14 -13.69 -24.71 -12.73
C ASN A 14 -14.84 -24.26 -11.82
N PHE A 15 -15.07 -24.96 -10.70
CA PHE A 15 -16.13 -24.59 -9.75
C PHE A 15 -15.76 -23.28 -9.02
N ALA A 16 -14.53 -23.13 -8.55
CA ALA A 16 -14.05 -21.92 -7.92
C ALA A 16 -14.08 -20.73 -8.90
N VAL A 17 -13.67 -20.92 -10.16
CA VAL A 17 -13.72 -19.88 -11.20
C VAL A 17 -15.15 -19.43 -11.47
N ARG A 18 -16.13 -20.35 -11.56
CA ARG A 18 -17.55 -20.00 -11.70
C ARG A 18 -18.09 -19.24 -10.49
N MET A 19 -17.68 -19.64 -9.28
CA MET A 19 -18.05 -18.96 -8.04
C MET A 19 -17.46 -17.53 -8.01
N LEU A 20 -16.19 -17.40 -8.36
CA LEU A 20 -15.52 -16.10 -8.48
C LEU A 20 -16.24 -15.19 -9.50
N ALA A 21 -16.61 -15.74 -10.67
CA ALA A 21 -17.37 -14.99 -11.69
C ALA A 21 -18.70 -14.45 -11.15
N LYS A 22 -19.44 -15.28 -10.38
CA LYS A 22 -20.72 -14.86 -9.77
C LYS A 22 -20.52 -13.75 -8.74
N GLU A 23 -19.52 -13.87 -7.88
CA GLU A 23 -19.21 -12.88 -6.85
C GLU A 23 -18.72 -11.55 -7.47
N LEU A 24 -17.87 -11.62 -8.50
CA LEU A 24 -17.42 -10.44 -9.25
C LEU A 24 -18.56 -9.74 -9.95
N ALA A 25 -19.46 -10.47 -10.62
CA ALA A 25 -20.63 -9.88 -11.28
C ALA A 25 -21.55 -9.14 -10.30
N ALA A 26 -21.66 -9.63 -9.06
CA ALA A 26 -22.48 -9.01 -8.02
C ALA A 26 -21.80 -7.78 -7.37
N ALA A 27 -20.51 -7.85 -7.10
CA ALA A 27 -19.78 -6.85 -6.32
C ALA A 27 -18.95 -5.87 -7.19
N GLU A 28 -18.49 -6.31 -8.36
CA GLU A 28 -17.53 -5.63 -9.23
C GLU A 28 -17.93 -5.78 -10.71
N PRO A 29 -19.10 -5.25 -11.14
CA PRO A 29 -19.69 -5.54 -12.45
C PRO A 29 -18.81 -5.16 -13.65
N ASP A 30 -17.85 -4.26 -13.46
CA ASP A 30 -16.89 -3.85 -14.51
C ASP A 30 -15.68 -4.79 -14.62
N THR A 31 -15.65 -5.91 -13.86
CA THR A 31 -14.52 -6.85 -13.86
C THR A 31 -14.82 -8.03 -14.78
N ALA A 32 -13.95 -8.27 -15.77
CA ALA A 32 -14.03 -9.43 -16.64
C ALA A 32 -13.14 -10.56 -16.12
N LEU A 33 -13.61 -11.81 -16.21
CA LEU A 33 -12.89 -13.00 -15.80
C LEU A 33 -12.62 -13.91 -16.99
N TYR A 34 -11.34 -14.23 -17.22
CA TYR A 34 -10.94 -15.27 -18.17
C TYR A 34 -11.27 -16.64 -17.63
N GLN A 35 -11.94 -17.44 -18.41
CA GLN A 35 -12.26 -18.83 -18.10
C GLN A 35 -11.47 -19.72 -19.05
N PRO A 36 -10.43 -20.43 -18.56
CA PRO A 36 -9.69 -21.37 -19.40
C PRO A 36 -10.57 -22.54 -19.83
N GLU A 37 -10.35 -23.04 -21.04
CA GLU A 37 -11.07 -24.22 -21.56
C GLU A 37 -10.71 -25.52 -20.85
N GLY A 38 -9.59 -25.51 -20.09
CA GLY A 38 -9.10 -26.68 -19.35
C GLY A 38 -8.14 -26.28 -18.21
N TYR A 39 -7.45 -27.27 -17.66
CA TYR A 39 -6.42 -27.12 -16.62
C TYR A 39 -5.21 -28.02 -16.99
N GLY A 40 -4.07 -27.78 -16.31
CA GLY A 40 -2.84 -28.55 -16.54
C GLY A 40 -2.01 -28.14 -17.75
N ASN A 41 -2.30 -26.98 -18.34
CA ASN A 41 -1.51 -26.38 -19.41
C ASN A 41 -1.27 -24.87 -19.17
N GLU A 42 -1.04 -24.49 -17.93
CA GLU A 42 -0.88 -23.09 -17.53
C GLU A 42 0.33 -22.44 -18.20
N LEU A 43 1.48 -23.13 -18.22
CA LEU A 43 2.69 -22.62 -18.89
C LEU A 43 2.53 -22.54 -20.41
N GLY A 44 1.90 -23.55 -21.04
CA GLY A 44 1.60 -23.51 -22.45
C GLY A 44 0.67 -22.34 -22.81
N THR A 45 -0.35 -22.10 -21.97
CA THR A 45 -1.27 -20.96 -22.13
C THR A 45 -0.55 -19.62 -22.03
N LEU A 46 0.41 -19.49 -21.11
CA LEU A 46 1.19 -18.26 -20.91
C LEU A 46 2.25 -18.02 -22.00
N LEU A 47 2.82 -19.09 -22.56
CA LEU A 47 3.89 -19.03 -23.57
C LEU A 47 3.35 -18.89 -24.99
N ASP A 48 2.10 -19.26 -25.25
CA ASP A 48 1.48 -19.19 -26.58
C ASP A 48 0.93 -17.79 -26.85
N ALA A 49 1.65 -17.04 -27.66
CA ALA A 49 1.24 -15.68 -28.10
C ALA A 49 -0.11 -15.66 -28.87
N SER A 50 -0.58 -16.81 -29.38
CA SER A 50 -1.86 -16.97 -30.07
C SER A 50 -3.01 -17.43 -29.16
N SER A 51 -2.74 -17.64 -27.88
CA SER A 51 -3.73 -18.16 -26.92
C SER A 51 -4.89 -17.19 -26.69
N SER A 52 -6.04 -17.75 -26.33
CA SER A 52 -7.19 -16.94 -25.91
C SER A 52 -6.90 -16.11 -24.65
N TYR A 53 -5.93 -16.54 -23.83
CA TYR A 53 -5.41 -15.80 -22.69
C TYR A 53 -4.68 -14.51 -23.13
N GLU A 54 -3.82 -14.60 -24.14
CA GLU A 54 -3.13 -13.44 -24.70
C GLU A 54 -4.11 -12.47 -25.37
N ALA A 55 -5.08 -12.99 -26.11
CA ALA A 55 -6.15 -12.18 -26.69
C ALA A 55 -7.03 -11.49 -25.63
N PHE A 56 -7.26 -12.15 -24.49
CA PHE A 56 -7.98 -11.57 -23.35
C PHE A 56 -7.14 -10.49 -22.64
N ALA A 57 -5.81 -10.61 -22.64
CA ALA A 57 -4.83 -9.70 -22.03
C ALA A 57 -5.20 -9.34 -20.57
N PRO A 58 -5.12 -10.27 -19.60
CA PRO A 58 -5.49 -10.03 -18.21
C PRO A 58 -4.55 -9.01 -17.54
N ASP A 59 -5.10 -8.18 -16.65
CA ASP A 59 -4.33 -7.26 -15.80
C ASP A 59 -3.74 -8.01 -14.60
N ILE A 60 -4.48 -9.02 -14.09
CA ILE A 60 -4.10 -9.84 -12.93
C ILE A 60 -4.28 -11.32 -13.29
N THR A 61 -3.25 -12.10 -13.06
CA THR A 61 -3.28 -13.56 -13.21
C THR A 61 -2.98 -14.25 -11.88
N PHE A 62 -3.88 -15.12 -11.46
CA PHE A 62 -3.67 -16.01 -10.32
C PHE A 62 -3.24 -17.39 -10.83
N LEU A 63 -2.11 -17.88 -10.35
CA LEU A 63 -1.57 -19.21 -10.59
C LEU A 63 -1.70 -20.02 -9.31
N ILE A 64 -2.66 -20.96 -9.29
CA ILE A 64 -2.92 -21.85 -8.15
C ILE A 64 -2.39 -23.23 -8.51
N MET A 65 -1.26 -23.59 -7.89
CA MET A 65 -0.47 -24.76 -8.29
C MET A 65 -0.49 -25.84 -7.23
N ASP A 66 -0.75 -27.05 -7.64
CA ASP A 66 -0.38 -28.25 -6.90
C ASP A 66 1.06 -28.63 -7.25
N VAL A 67 1.93 -28.66 -6.25
CA VAL A 67 3.37 -28.90 -6.46
C VAL A 67 3.63 -30.36 -6.88
N LEU A 68 2.86 -31.34 -6.41
CA LEU A 68 3.02 -32.74 -6.82
C LEU A 68 2.71 -32.93 -8.31
N GLU A 69 1.65 -32.31 -8.82
CA GLU A 69 1.35 -32.32 -10.25
C GLU A 69 2.43 -31.55 -11.04
N ALA A 70 2.97 -30.45 -10.49
CA ALA A 70 4.03 -29.68 -11.15
C ALA A 70 5.34 -30.49 -11.31
N VAL A 71 5.60 -31.43 -10.41
CA VAL A 71 6.76 -32.35 -10.48
C VAL A 71 6.42 -33.73 -11.07
N ASP A 72 5.21 -33.87 -11.62
CA ASP A 72 4.74 -35.13 -12.23
C ASP A 72 4.88 -36.34 -11.27
N HIS A 73 4.57 -36.13 -9.99
CA HIS A 73 4.68 -37.09 -8.91
C HIS A 73 6.05 -37.79 -8.79
N ASP A 74 7.13 -37.16 -9.29
CA ASP A 74 8.50 -37.67 -9.21
C ASP A 74 9.33 -36.84 -8.21
N PRO A 75 9.43 -37.27 -6.94
CA PRO A 75 10.16 -36.51 -5.93
C PRO A 75 11.67 -36.47 -6.18
N ASP A 76 12.26 -37.46 -6.83
CA ASP A 76 13.70 -37.53 -7.05
C ASP A 76 14.17 -36.49 -8.06
N ALA A 77 13.38 -36.24 -9.12
CA ALA A 77 13.61 -35.16 -10.08
C ALA A 77 12.88 -33.85 -9.68
N GLY A 78 12.21 -33.80 -8.55
CA GLY A 78 11.28 -32.74 -8.18
C GLY A 78 11.93 -31.36 -8.09
N SER A 79 13.13 -31.27 -7.52
CA SER A 79 13.85 -29.99 -7.40
C SER A 79 14.20 -29.39 -8.76
N GLU A 80 14.71 -30.17 -9.71
CA GLU A 80 15.05 -29.73 -11.05
C GLU A 80 13.79 -29.33 -11.85
N ARG A 81 12.71 -30.07 -11.69
CA ARG A 81 11.42 -29.76 -12.33
C ARG A 81 10.83 -28.46 -11.81
N ILE A 82 10.90 -28.20 -10.49
CA ILE A 82 10.49 -26.92 -9.90
C ILE A 82 11.30 -25.78 -10.50
N GLU A 83 12.61 -25.89 -10.55
CA GLU A 83 13.47 -24.87 -11.14
C GLU A 83 13.14 -24.59 -12.61
N SER A 84 12.95 -25.66 -13.40
CA SER A 84 12.57 -25.57 -14.81
C SER A 84 11.21 -24.90 -14.99
N TRP A 85 10.23 -25.23 -14.12
CA TRP A 85 8.90 -24.62 -14.13
C TRP A 85 9.00 -23.11 -13.87
N PHE A 86 9.73 -22.68 -12.83
CA PHE A 86 9.94 -21.26 -12.52
C PHE A 86 10.73 -20.51 -13.59
N ALA A 87 11.70 -21.16 -14.24
CA ALA A 87 12.43 -20.58 -15.37
C ALA A 87 11.50 -20.35 -16.58
N SER A 88 10.63 -21.32 -16.88
CA SER A 88 9.61 -21.20 -17.93
C SER A 88 8.56 -20.15 -17.60
N LEU A 89 8.08 -20.11 -16.36
CA LEU A 89 7.18 -19.06 -15.91
C LEU A 89 7.81 -17.68 -16.10
N LYS A 90 9.06 -17.51 -15.65
CA LYS A 90 9.77 -16.23 -15.78
C LYS A 90 9.87 -15.75 -17.23
N ALA A 91 10.09 -16.67 -18.17
CA ALA A 91 10.15 -16.37 -19.60
C ALA A 91 8.78 -15.96 -20.18
N ALA A 92 7.68 -16.42 -19.57
CA ALA A 92 6.31 -16.14 -19.99
C ALA A 92 5.71 -14.85 -19.37
N LEU A 93 6.41 -14.20 -18.44
CA LEU A 93 5.88 -13.02 -17.74
C LEU A 93 5.90 -11.78 -18.61
N HIS A 94 4.80 -11.06 -18.66
CA HIS A 94 4.71 -9.72 -19.22
C HIS A 94 4.90 -8.67 -18.12
N ALA A 95 5.79 -7.71 -18.35
CA ALA A 95 6.13 -6.69 -17.34
C ALA A 95 4.93 -5.84 -16.90
N GLU A 96 3.95 -5.66 -17.79
CA GLU A 96 2.74 -4.86 -17.56
C GLU A 96 1.62 -5.60 -16.83
N ARG A 97 1.73 -6.92 -16.60
CA ARG A 97 0.71 -7.74 -15.92
C ARG A 97 1.14 -8.10 -14.51
N LEU A 98 0.20 -8.22 -13.61
CA LEU A 98 0.43 -8.64 -12.22
C LEU A 98 0.12 -10.14 -12.06
N TYR A 99 1.06 -10.87 -11.48
CA TYR A 99 0.94 -12.31 -11.27
C TYR A 99 0.96 -12.63 -9.77
N TYR A 100 0.03 -13.46 -9.35
CA TYR A 100 0.01 -14.06 -8.01
C TYR A 100 0.23 -15.56 -8.15
N VAL A 101 1.32 -16.07 -7.60
CA VAL A 101 1.67 -17.50 -7.64
C VAL A 101 1.48 -18.09 -6.24
N SER A 102 0.75 -19.20 -6.15
CA SER A 102 0.50 -19.85 -4.86
C SER A 102 1.80 -20.32 -4.22
N ASP A 103 1.89 -20.15 -2.91
CA ASP A 103 2.88 -20.84 -2.09
C ASP A 103 2.54 -22.36 -2.02
N ALA A 104 3.51 -23.16 -1.57
CA ALA A 104 3.38 -24.61 -1.59
C ALA A 104 2.61 -25.16 -0.39
N PHE A 105 1.73 -26.12 -0.67
CA PHE A 105 1.18 -27.05 0.29
C PHE A 105 1.04 -28.42 -0.39
N LEU A 106 1.89 -29.37 -0.06
CA LEU A 106 1.82 -30.72 -0.61
C LEU A 106 0.78 -31.53 0.12
N TRP A 107 -0.15 -32.13 -0.64
CA TRP A 107 -1.15 -33.03 -0.12
C TRP A 107 -1.34 -34.20 -1.07
N GLY A 108 -1.58 -35.36 -0.49
CA GLY A 108 -1.86 -36.62 -1.19
C GLY A 108 -1.37 -37.81 -0.37
N PRO A 109 -1.87 -39.03 -0.64
CA PRO A 109 -1.44 -40.23 0.08
C PRO A 109 0.08 -40.49 0.00
N GLU A 110 0.68 -40.16 -1.13
CA GLU A 110 2.13 -40.29 -1.35
C GLU A 110 2.92 -39.35 -0.43
N SER A 111 2.41 -38.17 -0.16
CA SER A 111 3.07 -37.20 0.71
C SER A 111 3.18 -37.69 2.17
N GLU A 112 2.30 -38.57 2.62
CA GLU A 112 2.37 -39.20 3.94
C GLU A 112 3.52 -40.20 4.04
N ILE A 113 3.78 -40.93 2.94
CA ILE A 113 4.88 -41.88 2.87
C ILE A 113 6.22 -41.18 2.79
N LEU A 114 6.28 -40.04 2.08
CA LEU A 114 7.49 -39.24 1.89
C LEU A 114 7.95 -38.49 3.18
N ARG A 115 7.14 -38.51 4.26
CA ARG A 115 7.52 -37.91 5.55
C ARG A 115 8.80 -38.48 6.17
N GLY A 116 9.08 -39.78 5.91
CA GLY A 116 10.24 -40.45 6.50
C GLY A 116 11.57 -39.93 6.02
N ASP A 117 11.66 -39.44 4.77
CA ASP A 117 12.91 -38.95 4.14
C ASP A 117 12.94 -37.45 3.96
N ASP A 118 12.00 -36.71 4.58
CA ASP A 118 11.85 -35.25 4.47
C ASP A 118 11.69 -34.71 3.02
N CYS A 119 11.42 -35.57 2.05
CA CYS A 119 11.27 -35.18 0.65
C CYS A 119 10.13 -34.17 0.45
N ARG A 120 9.04 -34.31 1.22
CA ARG A 120 7.92 -33.37 1.20
C ARG A 120 8.38 -31.96 1.61
N GLY A 121 9.05 -31.86 2.75
CA GLY A 121 9.57 -30.58 3.26
C GLY A 121 10.58 -29.98 2.29
N ALA A 122 11.42 -30.80 1.66
CA ALA A 122 12.39 -30.36 0.67
C ALA A 122 11.72 -29.77 -0.58
N LEU A 123 10.66 -30.40 -1.11
CA LEU A 123 9.92 -29.88 -2.28
C LEU A 123 9.16 -28.58 -1.96
N GLU A 124 8.46 -28.53 -0.81
CA GLU A 124 7.80 -27.30 -0.36
C GLU A 124 8.81 -26.17 -0.16
N TYR A 125 9.95 -26.47 0.45
CA TYR A 125 11.04 -25.50 0.66
C TYR A 125 11.59 -25.00 -0.66
N ARG A 126 11.88 -25.92 -1.61
CA ARG A 126 12.40 -25.57 -2.94
C ARG A 126 11.44 -24.70 -3.73
N TRP A 127 10.15 -25.05 -3.75
CA TRP A 127 9.11 -24.21 -4.36
C TRP A 127 9.12 -22.79 -3.78
N GLN A 128 9.13 -22.71 -2.44
CA GLN A 128 9.11 -21.43 -1.76
C GLN A 128 10.37 -20.59 -2.01
N GLU A 129 11.54 -21.23 -2.12
CA GLU A 129 12.80 -20.58 -2.45
C GLU A 129 12.77 -20.01 -3.88
N CYS A 130 12.37 -20.80 -4.85
CA CYS A 130 12.23 -20.35 -6.24
C CYS A 130 11.19 -19.24 -6.38
N LEU A 131 10.05 -19.34 -5.70
CA LEU A 131 9.02 -18.31 -5.70
C LEU A 131 9.51 -16.98 -5.11
N ARG A 132 10.22 -17.02 -3.97
CA ARG A 132 10.83 -15.81 -3.39
C ARG A 132 11.89 -15.21 -4.30
N ALA A 133 12.72 -16.03 -4.93
CA ALA A 133 13.72 -15.58 -5.88
C ALA A 133 13.06 -14.90 -7.11
N LEU A 134 11.98 -15.47 -7.63
CA LEU A 134 11.21 -14.87 -8.72
C LEU A 134 10.59 -13.54 -8.31
N CYS A 135 9.95 -13.46 -7.14
CA CYS A 135 9.38 -12.21 -6.62
C CYS A 135 10.44 -11.11 -6.41
N ALA A 136 11.67 -11.48 -6.02
CA ALA A 136 12.77 -10.53 -5.86
C ALA A 136 13.28 -9.98 -7.21
N GLN A 137 13.22 -10.79 -8.27
CA GLN A 137 13.68 -10.43 -9.62
C GLN A 137 12.58 -9.75 -10.46
N CYS A 138 11.31 -10.08 -10.20
CA CYS A 138 10.16 -9.63 -10.97
C CYS A 138 9.16 -8.90 -10.05
N PRO A 139 9.19 -7.55 -9.99
CA PRO A 139 8.32 -6.76 -9.08
C PRO A 139 6.82 -6.94 -9.33
N ASN A 140 6.45 -7.45 -10.49
CA ASN A 140 5.07 -7.76 -10.89
C ASN A 140 4.64 -9.19 -10.51
N VAL A 141 5.48 -9.95 -9.81
CA VAL A 141 5.13 -11.27 -9.25
C VAL A 141 4.98 -11.17 -7.74
N ARG A 142 3.95 -11.79 -7.20
CA ARG A 142 3.63 -11.81 -5.77
C ARG A 142 3.24 -13.20 -5.31
N ILE A 143 3.43 -13.45 -4.03
CA ILE A 143 3.00 -14.71 -3.41
C ILE A 143 1.49 -14.63 -3.18
N LEU A 144 0.75 -15.65 -3.65
CA LEU A 144 -0.61 -15.92 -3.22
C LEU A 144 -0.53 -16.77 -1.95
N PRO A 145 -1.02 -16.30 -0.78
CA PRO A 145 -0.91 -17.03 0.49
C PRO A 145 -1.96 -18.17 0.57
N TYR A 146 -1.86 -19.11 -0.36
CA TYR A 146 -2.76 -20.27 -0.49
C TYR A 146 -2.59 -21.21 0.70
N ARG A 147 -1.34 -21.46 1.13
CA ARG A 147 -1.03 -22.32 2.27
C ARG A 147 -1.78 -21.93 3.53
N HIS A 148 -1.88 -20.62 3.79
CA HIS A 148 -2.60 -20.10 4.95
C HIS A 148 -4.07 -20.52 4.98
N VAL A 149 -4.75 -20.52 3.82
CA VAL A 149 -6.13 -20.99 3.71
C VAL A 149 -6.25 -22.47 4.08
N ILE A 150 -5.32 -23.28 3.62
CA ILE A 150 -5.33 -24.73 3.90
C ILE A 150 -5.01 -25.02 5.37
N GLU A 151 -4.05 -24.31 5.95
CA GLU A 151 -3.68 -24.44 7.36
C GLU A 151 -4.81 -24.03 8.31
N GLU A 152 -5.55 -22.95 8.01
CA GLU A 152 -6.73 -22.54 8.80
C GLU A 152 -7.86 -23.56 8.77
N MET A 153 -8.04 -24.26 7.66
CA MET A 153 -9.09 -25.28 7.50
C MET A 153 -8.68 -26.65 8.04
N GLY A 154 -7.40 -26.95 8.02
CA GLY A 154 -6.86 -28.29 8.15
C GLY A 154 -6.97 -29.08 6.85
N ALA A 155 -5.93 -29.84 6.52
CA ALA A 155 -5.82 -30.58 5.25
C ALA A 155 -7.00 -31.54 5.00
N GLU A 156 -7.50 -32.21 6.04
CA GLU A 156 -8.65 -33.14 5.95
C GLU A 156 -9.94 -32.47 5.47
N ASN A 157 -10.13 -31.19 5.82
CA ASN A 157 -11.30 -30.41 5.41
C ASN A 157 -11.08 -29.69 4.06
N ALA A 158 -9.83 -29.46 3.70
CA ALA A 158 -9.49 -28.70 2.51
C ALA A 158 -9.47 -29.55 1.24
N PHE A 159 -9.10 -30.83 1.34
CA PHE A 159 -8.87 -31.71 0.20
C PHE A 159 -9.83 -32.90 0.15
N SER A 160 -10.03 -33.48 -1.04
CA SER A 160 -10.93 -34.60 -1.28
C SER A 160 -10.38 -35.58 -2.32
N LEU A 161 -9.87 -36.73 -1.89
CA LEU A 161 -9.47 -37.79 -2.79
C LEU A 161 -10.62 -38.26 -3.70
N LYS A 162 -11.85 -38.29 -3.20
CA LYS A 162 -13.01 -38.67 -4.00
C LYS A 162 -13.19 -37.72 -5.19
N MET A 163 -13.13 -36.42 -4.96
CA MET A 163 -13.30 -35.42 -6.02
C MET A 163 -12.08 -35.40 -6.96
N TRP A 164 -10.90 -35.67 -6.41
CA TRP A 164 -9.67 -35.80 -7.18
C TRP A 164 -9.77 -36.92 -8.23
N TYR A 165 -10.13 -38.15 -7.81
CA TYR A 165 -10.26 -39.27 -8.73
C TYR A 165 -11.43 -39.13 -9.70
N MET A 166 -12.49 -38.40 -9.34
CA MET A 166 -13.65 -38.18 -10.22
C MET A 166 -13.41 -37.12 -11.29
N GLY A 167 -12.59 -36.11 -11.05
CA GLY A 167 -12.48 -34.98 -11.98
C GLY A 167 -11.26 -34.09 -11.78
N ARG A 168 -10.20 -34.61 -11.15
CA ARG A 168 -8.99 -33.79 -10.81
C ARG A 168 -9.32 -32.54 -9.99
N ILE A 169 -10.39 -32.60 -9.19
CA ILE A 169 -10.80 -31.54 -8.30
C ILE A 169 -10.15 -31.79 -6.94
N LEU A 170 -9.06 -31.11 -6.67
CA LEU A 170 -8.25 -31.29 -5.46
C LEU A 170 -9.01 -30.84 -4.20
N HIS A 171 -9.66 -29.70 -4.28
CA HIS A 171 -10.23 -28.98 -3.13
C HIS A 171 -11.68 -29.36 -2.88
N THR A 172 -12.08 -29.46 -1.60
CA THR A 172 -13.48 -29.52 -1.21
C THR A 172 -14.23 -28.23 -1.60
N ASN A 173 -15.56 -28.28 -1.62
CA ASN A 173 -16.37 -27.11 -1.93
C ASN A 173 -16.11 -25.95 -0.94
N GLU A 174 -15.88 -26.26 0.32
CA GLU A 174 -15.59 -25.24 1.33
C GLU A 174 -14.21 -24.61 1.11
N ALA A 175 -13.20 -25.40 0.78
CA ALA A 175 -11.88 -24.87 0.45
C ALA A 175 -11.93 -23.98 -0.79
N GLN A 176 -12.68 -24.37 -1.82
CA GLN A 176 -12.86 -23.53 -3.01
C GLN A 176 -13.51 -22.19 -2.67
N LYS A 177 -14.49 -22.14 -1.75
CA LYS A 177 -15.06 -20.86 -1.27
C LYS A 177 -14.01 -20.01 -0.58
N ARG A 178 -13.22 -20.57 0.32
CA ARG A 178 -12.13 -19.85 1.00
C ARG A 178 -11.07 -19.31 0.04
N ILE A 179 -10.72 -20.10 -0.96
CA ILE A 179 -9.81 -19.65 -2.03
C ILE A 179 -10.45 -18.48 -2.79
N VAL A 180 -11.72 -18.56 -3.17
CA VAL A 180 -12.42 -17.44 -3.84
C VAL A 180 -12.47 -16.21 -2.96
N GLU A 181 -12.72 -16.33 -1.66
CA GLU A 181 -12.67 -15.20 -0.70
C GLU A 181 -11.27 -14.55 -0.67
N LEU A 182 -10.20 -15.35 -0.69
CA LEU A 182 -8.83 -14.86 -0.78
C LEU A 182 -8.59 -14.09 -2.10
N LEU A 183 -9.00 -14.63 -3.24
CA LEU A 183 -8.86 -13.96 -4.54
C LEU A 183 -9.63 -12.64 -4.58
N LEU A 184 -10.87 -12.63 -4.11
CA LEU A 184 -11.70 -11.42 -4.01
C LEU A 184 -11.07 -10.38 -3.09
N HIS A 185 -10.51 -10.80 -1.97
CA HIS A 185 -9.81 -9.91 -1.06
C HIS A 185 -8.62 -9.24 -1.77
N ILE A 186 -7.78 -10.01 -2.45
CA ILE A 186 -6.62 -9.48 -3.20
C ILE A 186 -7.07 -8.52 -4.31
N ILE A 187 -8.11 -8.85 -5.06
CA ILE A 187 -8.67 -7.98 -6.11
C ILE A 187 -9.12 -6.65 -5.52
N ARG A 188 -9.84 -6.68 -4.41
CA ARG A 188 -10.30 -5.47 -3.71
C ARG A 188 -9.15 -4.62 -3.16
N LEU A 189 -8.06 -5.27 -2.70
CA LEU A 189 -6.86 -4.56 -2.22
C LEU A 189 -6.22 -3.69 -3.31
N GLN A 190 -6.29 -4.08 -4.59
CA GLN A 190 -5.71 -3.28 -5.69
C GLN A 190 -6.41 -1.92 -5.84
N ARG A 191 -7.69 -1.84 -5.49
CA ARG A 191 -8.53 -0.62 -5.64
C ARG A 191 -8.62 0.20 -4.36
N ARG A 192 -8.37 -0.42 -3.23
CA ARG A 192 -8.57 0.21 -1.92
C ARG A 192 -7.50 1.26 -1.63
N ILE A 193 -7.95 2.43 -1.19
CA ILE A 193 -7.07 3.42 -0.55
C ILE A 193 -7.03 3.08 0.94
N PRO A 194 -5.93 2.57 1.48
CA PRO A 194 -5.84 2.18 2.87
C PRO A 194 -5.88 3.40 3.79
N LYS A 195 -6.41 3.21 5.00
CA LYS A 195 -6.25 4.17 6.09
C LYS A 195 -4.77 4.30 6.45
N LYS A 196 -4.41 5.39 7.13
CA LYS A 196 -3.00 5.71 7.41
C LYS A 196 -2.66 5.71 8.89
N VAL A 197 -3.61 6.11 9.73
CA VAL A 197 -3.37 6.36 11.16
C VAL A 197 -4.33 5.53 12.00
N LEU A 198 -3.78 4.79 12.95
CA LEU A 198 -4.51 4.13 14.03
C LEU A 198 -4.34 4.97 15.30
N LEU A 199 -5.43 5.54 15.77
CA LEU A 199 -5.52 6.24 17.06
C LEU A 199 -6.04 5.29 18.12
N LEU A 200 -5.33 5.23 19.23
CA LEU A 200 -5.58 4.30 20.33
C LEU A 200 -5.88 5.08 21.62
N ASP A 201 -6.83 4.60 22.40
CA ASP A 201 -6.90 4.92 23.79
C ASP A 201 -5.83 4.14 24.59
N LEU A 202 -5.69 4.41 25.88
CA LEU A 202 -4.72 3.78 26.76
C LEU A 202 -5.36 2.79 27.72
N ASP A 203 -6.15 3.29 28.68
CA ASP A 203 -6.78 2.52 29.75
C ASP A 203 -7.76 1.49 29.19
N ASN A 204 -7.72 0.26 29.64
CA ASN A 204 -8.48 -0.89 29.13
C ASN A 204 -8.35 -1.14 27.61
N THR A 205 -7.46 -0.41 26.94
CA THR A 205 -7.19 -0.54 25.50
C THR A 205 -5.77 -1.07 25.25
N LEU A 206 -4.70 -0.39 25.71
CA LEU A 206 -3.33 -0.87 25.60
C LEU A 206 -2.86 -1.63 26.84
N TRP A 207 -3.48 -1.42 27.96
CA TRP A 207 -3.33 -2.15 29.21
C TRP A 207 -4.67 -2.22 29.95
N GLY A 208 -4.82 -3.16 30.87
CA GLY A 208 -6.00 -3.22 31.74
C GLY A 208 -5.84 -2.33 32.96
N GLY A 209 -6.93 -1.74 33.42
CA GLY A 209 -6.96 -0.81 34.55
C GLY A 209 -6.79 0.65 34.12
N LEU A 210 -6.78 1.54 35.12
CA LEU A 210 -6.73 2.99 34.95
C LEU A 210 -5.41 3.55 35.46
N ALA A 211 -4.73 4.36 34.66
CA ALA A 211 -3.50 5.01 35.06
C ALA A 211 -3.77 6.11 36.09
N GLY A 212 -2.97 6.18 37.16
CA GLY A 212 -3.01 7.29 38.13
C GLY A 212 -4.11 7.21 39.20
N GLU A 213 -4.88 6.12 39.28
CA GLU A 213 -5.80 5.95 40.41
C GLU A 213 -5.05 5.68 41.72
N ALA A 214 -5.40 6.47 42.75
CA ALA A 214 -4.73 6.45 44.07
C ALA A 214 -4.95 5.13 44.85
N ASP A 215 -5.88 4.29 44.44
CA ASP A 215 -6.31 3.07 45.15
C ASP A 215 -5.55 1.80 44.74
N HIS A 216 -4.30 1.94 44.22
CA HIS A 216 -3.36 0.82 43.98
C HIS A 216 -3.87 -0.33 43.08
N THR A 217 -4.79 -0.07 42.17
CA THR A 217 -5.10 -1.09 41.15
C THR A 217 -3.93 -1.13 40.17
N PRO A 218 -3.05 -2.17 40.22
CA PRO A 218 -1.88 -2.19 39.36
C PRO A 218 -2.32 -2.30 37.90
N ILE A 219 -1.60 -1.61 37.03
CA ILE A 219 -1.78 -1.76 35.57
C ILE A 219 -1.63 -3.24 35.20
N VAL A 220 -2.64 -3.77 34.51
CA VAL A 220 -2.69 -5.18 34.06
C VAL A 220 -1.97 -5.30 32.73
N LEU A 221 -0.65 -5.47 32.80
CA LEU A 221 0.24 -5.69 31.66
C LEU A 221 1.39 -6.59 32.12
N SER A 222 1.40 -7.84 31.70
CA SER A 222 2.34 -8.85 32.19
C SER A 222 2.68 -9.91 31.14
N GLY A 223 3.50 -10.89 31.51
CA GLY A 223 3.80 -12.06 30.68
C GLY A 223 2.76 -13.17 30.77
N GLU A 224 1.73 -13.03 31.60
CA GLU A 224 0.76 -14.08 31.92
C GLU A 224 -0.66 -13.54 31.98
N HIS A 225 -1.64 -14.44 31.89
CA HIS A 225 -3.07 -14.17 32.04
C HIS A 225 -3.58 -12.96 31.21
N THR A 226 -4.45 -12.16 31.73
CA THR A 226 -5.02 -10.98 31.04
C THR A 226 -3.95 -9.97 30.63
N GLY A 227 -2.89 -9.81 31.40
CA GLY A 227 -1.77 -8.92 31.05
C GLY A 227 -1.03 -9.35 29.79
N LEU A 228 -0.95 -10.67 29.53
CA LEU A 228 -0.38 -11.21 28.30
C LEU A 228 -1.26 -10.89 27.08
N MET A 229 -2.57 -10.84 27.23
CA MET A 229 -3.49 -10.49 26.14
C MET A 229 -3.23 -9.07 25.63
N TYR A 230 -3.12 -8.10 26.53
CA TYR A 230 -2.74 -6.72 26.17
C TYR A 230 -1.33 -6.62 25.58
N ARG A 231 -0.38 -7.38 26.13
CA ARG A 231 0.98 -7.43 25.56
C ARG A 231 1.00 -7.99 24.14
N ASN A 232 0.23 -9.03 23.86
CA ASN A 232 0.10 -9.61 22.52
C ASN A 232 -0.62 -8.66 21.56
N LEU A 233 -1.64 -7.95 22.02
CA LEU A 233 -2.26 -6.87 21.25
C LEU A 233 -1.21 -5.82 20.82
N GLN A 234 -0.37 -5.34 21.76
CA GLN A 234 0.69 -4.38 21.45
C GLN A 234 1.70 -4.94 20.42
N ARG A 235 2.01 -6.26 20.45
CA ARG A 235 2.85 -6.91 19.44
C ARG A 235 2.23 -6.87 18.04
N VAL A 236 0.92 -7.10 17.94
CA VAL A 236 0.20 -6.98 16.67
C VAL A 236 0.25 -5.53 16.19
N ILE A 237 0.00 -4.55 17.05
CA ILE A 237 0.06 -3.12 16.71
C ILE A 237 1.48 -2.72 16.26
N ALA A 238 2.52 -3.19 16.95
CA ALA A 238 3.91 -2.98 16.54
C ALA A 238 4.21 -3.61 15.15
N GLY A 239 3.60 -4.78 14.87
CA GLY A 239 3.64 -5.39 13.55
C GLY A 239 2.99 -4.50 12.48
N MET A 240 1.83 -3.90 12.76
CA MET A 240 1.14 -2.97 11.86
C MET A 240 1.99 -1.72 11.58
N GLN A 241 2.66 -1.17 12.60
CA GLN A 241 3.58 -0.04 12.45
C GLN A 241 4.72 -0.37 11.47
N LYS A 242 5.31 -1.57 11.56
CA LYS A 242 6.34 -2.05 10.62
C LYS A 242 5.82 -2.20 9.18
N GLN A 243 4.52 -2.34 9.01
CA GLN A 243 3.84 -2.32 7.71
C GLN A 243 3.44 -0.91 7.26
N GLY A 244 3.86 0.14 8.00
CA GLY A 244 3.66 1.54 7.62
C GLY A 244 2.38 2.18 8.14
N VAL A 245 1.71 1.55 9.11
CA VAL A 245 0.60 2.17 9.86
C VAL A 245 1.18 3.17 10.86
N LEU A 246 0.69 4.40 10.83
CA LEU A 246 1.05 5.42 11.81
C LEU A 246 0.24 5.21 13.09
N LEU A 247 0.91 5.23 14.24
CA LEU A 247 0.24 5.09 15.54
C LEU A 247 0.09 6.46 16.22
N GLY A 248 -1.03 6.70 16.86
CA GLY A 248 -1.23 7.86 17.72
C GLY A 248 -2.02 7.50 18.98
N ILE A 249 -1.89 8.32 20.00
CA ILE A 249 -2.62 8.19 21.27
C ILE A 249 -3.62 9.32 21.40
N VAL A 250 -4.86 8.99 21.77
CA VAL A 250 -5.89 9.94 22.17
C VAL A 250 -6.57 9.41 23.43
N SER A 251 -6.14 9.89 24.59
CA SER A 251 -6.61 9.38 25.89
C SER A 251 -6.98 10.50 26.84
N LYS A 252 -8.03 10.26 27.63
CA LYS A 252 -8.40 11.11 28.77
C LYS A 252 -7.68 10.61 30.01
N ASN A 253 -6.48 11.15 30.25
CA ASN A 253 -5.61 10.70 31.33
C ASN A 253 -4.70 11.84 31.80
N ASN A 254 -4.03 11.63 32.93
CA ASN A 254 -2.90 12.45 33.33
C ASN A 254 -1.69 12.10 32.44
N GLU A 255 -1.17 13.11 31.72
CA GLU A 255 -0.09 12.89 30.76
C GLU A 255 1.16 12.28 31.42
N LYS A 256 1.54 12.75 32.62
CA LYS A 256 2.71 12.27 33.33
C LYS A 256 2.58 10.79 33.69
N ASP A 257 1.47 10.40 34.28
CA ASP A 257 1.25 9.03 34.75
C ASP A 257 1.20 8.05 33.58
N ALA A 258 0.51 8.41 32.51
CA ALA A 258 0.47 7.61 31.28
C ALA A 258 1.85 7.50 30.60
N MET A 259 2.62 8.61 30.54
CA MET A 259 3.96 8.60 29.95
C MET A 259 4.96 7.79 30.78
N ASP A 260 4.82 7.80 32.11
CA ASP A 260 5.64 6.96 33.00
C ASP A 260 5.41 5.47 32.70
N ILE A 261 4.15 5.07 32.45
CA ILE A 261 3.83 3.67 32.07
C ILE A 261 4.42 3.34 30.70
N ILE A 262 4.15 4.17 29.67
CA ILE A 262 4.61 3.92 28.31
C ILE A 262 6.14 3.83 28.23
N SER A 263 6.84 4.69 29.00
CA SER A 263 8.30 4.77 28.94
C SER A 263 9.00 3.72 29.78
N SER A 264 8.47 3.37 30.96
CA SER A 264 9.20 2.62 31.98
C SER A 264 8.62 1.25 32.32
N HIS A 265 7.34 0.96 32.00
CA HIS A 265 6.75 -0.34 32.37
C HIS A 265 7.48 -1.49 31.63
N PRO A 266 8.01 -2.53 32.35
CA PRO A 266 8.89 -3.54 31.78
C PRO A 266 8.22 -4.43 30.71
N GLN A 267 6.91 -4.57 30.78
CA GLN A 267 6.14 -5.40 29.83
C GLN A 267 5.51 -4.59 28.69
N MET A 268 5.70 -3.27 28.67
CA MET A 268 5.24 -2.43 27.58
C MET A 268 6.05 -2.72 26.30
N VAL A 269 5.37 -3.04 25.20
CA VAL A 269 5.99 -3.34 23.90
C VAL A 269 6.15 -2.06 23.08
N LEU A 270 5.10 -1.24 23.03
CA LEU A 270 5.13 0.04 22.33
C LEU A 270 5.82 1.10 23.19
N ARG A 271 6.62 1.95 22.56
CA ARG A 271 7.40 3.00 23.22
C ARG A 271 6.99 4.37 22.70
N PRO A 272 7.34 5.48 23.38
CA PRO A 272 6.96 6.82 22.93
C PRO A 272 7.34 7.12 21.47
N GLU A 273 8.48 6.62 21.00
CA GLU A 273 8.98 6.78 19.64
C GLU A 273 8.16 6.05 18.56
N ASP A 274 7.31 5.10 18.94
CA ASP A 274 6.41 4.41 18.02
C ASP A 274 5.20 5.25 17.63
N PHE A 275 4.90 6.31 18.38
CA PHE A 275 3.75 7.17 18.15
C PHE A 275 4.16 8.47 17.45
N VAL A 276 3.43 8.79 16.37
CA VAL A 276 3.64 10.03 15.61
C VAL A 276 2.95 11.25 16.25
N ALA A 277 1.96 11.01 17.11
CA ALA A 277 1.24 12.04 17.86
C ALA A 277 0.64 11.43 19.13
N MET A 278 0.66 12.20 20.22
CA MET A 278 0.05 11.82 21.50
C MET A 278 -0.72 13.01 22.06
N LYS A 279 -2.02 12.82 22.33
CA LYS A 279 -2.89 13.76 23.01
C LYS A 279 -3.45 13.08 24.26
N ILE A 280 -2.76 13.24 25.35
CA ILE A 280 -3.11 12.69 26.65
C ILE A 280 -3.54 13.85 27.53
N ASN A 281 -4.83 14.10 27.61
CA ASN A 281 -5.42 15.23 28.34
C ASN A 281 -6.93 15.03 28.51
N TRP A 282 -7.59 15.90 29.30
CA TRP A 282 -9.00 15.81 29.62
C TRP A 282 -9.95 16.51 28.62
N ARG A 283 -9.43 16.98 27.49
CA ARG A 283 -10.23 17.57 26.40
C ARG A 283 -11.07 16.49 25.69
N PRO A 284 -12.17 16.86 25.03
CA PRO A 284 -12.94 15.93 24.20
C PRO A 284 -12.06 15.24 23.15
N LYS A 285 -12.17 13.91 23.02
CA LYS A 285 -11.38 13.13 22.06
C LYS A 285 -11.55 13.60 20.61
N PRO A 286 -12.76 14.00 20.12
CA PRO A 286 -12.88 14.54 18.75
C PRO A 286 -12.02 15.79 18.48
N GLU A 287 -11.86 16.68 19.46
CA GLU A 287 -10.99 17.86 19.30
C GLU A 287 -9.50 17.46 19.16
N ASN A 288 -9.06 16.53 19.99
CA ASN A 288 -7.70 15.96 19.94
C ASN A 288 -7.44 15.26 18.61
N ILE A 289 -8.40 14.48 18.10
CA ILE A 289 -8.31 13.82 16.79
C ILE A 289 -8.20 14.85 15.65
N ALA A 290 -9.03 15.89 15.66
CA ALA A 290 -8.97 16.95 14.67
C ALA A 290 -7.65 17.75 14.72
N GLU A 291 -7.07 17.93 15.91
CA GLU A 291 -5.78 18.55 16.10
C GLU A 291 -4.64 17.69 15.53
N ILE A 292 -4.63 16.38 15.83
CA ILE A 292 -3.68 15.40 15.25
C ILE A 292 -3.77 15.41 13.72
N ALA A 293 -4.98 15.42 13.15
CA ALA A 293 -5.18 15.43 11.71
C ALA A 293 -4.53 16.67 11.06
N ARG A 294 -4.64 17.84 11.70
CA ARG A 294 -3.99 19.08 11.27
C ARG A 294 -2.46 19.02 11.41
N GLU A 295 -1.96 18.51 12.54
CA GLU A 295 -0.52 18.36 12.79
C GLU A 295 0.16 17.44 11.78
N LEU A 296 -0.51 16.31 11.45
CA LEU A 296 -0.01 15.34 10.47
C LEU A 296 -0.30 15.74 9.02
N ASN A 297 -1.06 16.81 8.80
CA ASN A 297 -1.55 17.24 7.49
C ASN A 297 -2.23 16.08 6.73
N LEU A 298 -3.15 15.39 7.40
CA LEU A 298 -3.92 14.27 6.87
C LEU A 298 -5.42 14.54 6.97
N GLY A 299 -6.17 14.10 5.97
CA GLY A 299 -7.64 14.12 6.02
C GLY A 299 -8.17 13.16 7.09
N LEU A 300 -9.25 13.52 7.78
CA LEU A 300 -9.91 12.69 8.81
C LEU A 300 -10.35 11.31 8.28
N ASP A 301 -10.60 11.21 6.99
CA ASP A 301 -10.89 9.95 6.29
C ASP A 301 -9.71 8.95 6.28
N SER A 302 -8.51 9.36 6.68
CA SER A 302 -7.33 8.52 6.80
C SER A 302 -7.16 7.87 8.18
N PHE A 303 -8.06 8.15 9.13
CA PHE A 303 -7.94 7.76 10.53
C PHE A 303 -8.88 6.60 10.89
N VAL A 304 -8.38 5.72 11.75
CA VAL A 304 -9.14 4.74 12.52
C VAL A 304 -8.94 5.05 13.98
N PHE A 305 -10.01 5.16 14.76
CA PHE A 305 -9.97 5.38 16.20
C PHE A 305 -10.52 4.14 16.93
N TRP A 306 -9.78 3.62 17.89
CA TRP A 306 -10.12 2.42 18.64
C TRP A 306 -9.99 2.65 20.14
N ASP A 307 -11.07 2.35 20.88
CA ASP A 307 -11.31 2.77 22.25
C ASP A 307 -12.29 1.79 22.91
N ASP A 308 -12.05 1.42 24.16
CA ASP A 308 -12.91 0.50 24.92
C ASP A 308 -14.27 1.14 25.29
N SER A 309 -14.30 2.47 25.53
CA SER A 309 -15.49 3.20 25.97
C SER A 309 -16.54 3.35 24.85
N PRO A 310 -17.75 2.75 24.99
CA PRO A 310 -18.84 2.96 24.03
C PRO A 310 -19.26 4.43 23.90
N ALA A 311 -19.15 5.21 24.99
CA ALA A 311 -19.51 6.63 25.01
C ALA A 311 -18.54 7.46 24.15
N GLU A 312 -17.23 7.23 24.27
CA GLU A 312 -16.22 7.93 23.48
C GLU A 312 -16.31 7.52 21.99
N ARG A 313 -16.50 6.23 21.69
CA ARG A 313 -16.73 5.78 20.31
C ARG A 313 -17.96 6.45 19.69
N THR A 314 -19.07 6.54 20.43
CA THR A 314 -20.31 7.20 19.97
C THR A 314 -20.08 8.69 19.73
N LEU A 315 -19.38 9.36 20.64
CA LEU A 315 -19.06 10.78 20.53
C LEU A 315 -18.21 11.06 19.29
N VAL A 316 -17.17 10.25 19.04
CA VAL A 316 -16.31 10.41 17.86
C VAL A 316 -17.06 10.11 16.57
N LYS A 317 -17.89 9.05 16.53
CA LYS A 317 -18.76 8.73 15.36
C LYS A 317 -19.69 9.91 15.01
N ALA A 318 -20.28 10.54 16.02
CA ALA A 318 -21.20 11.66 15.83
C ALA A 318 -20.49 12.96 15.42
N SER A 319 -19.34 13.27 16.04
CA SER A 319 -18.63 14.53 15.84
C SER A 319 -17.75 14.52 14.58
N LEU A 320 -17.18 13.38 14.22
CA LEU A 320 -16.23 13.20 13.12
C LEU A 320 -16.61 11.99 12.26
N PRO A 321 -17.70 12.07 11.47
CA PRO A 321 -18.22 10.93 10.70
C PRO A 321 -17.24 10.41 9.62
N GLN A 322 -16.17 11.14 9.29
CA GLN A 322 -15.11 10.71 8.38
C GLN A 322 -14.12 9.73 9.04
N VAL A 323 -13.99 9.78 10.37
CA VAL A 323 -13.13 8.87 11.15
C VAL A 323 -13.80 7.51 11.24
N THR A 324 -13.06 6.48 10.93
CA THR A 324 -13.55 5.10 11.10
C THR A 324 -13.39 4.69 12.56
N VAL A 325 -14.48 4.23 13.17
CA VAL A 325 -14.51 3.80 14.58
C VAL A 325 -15.03 2.36 14.64
N PRO A 326 -14.15 1.35 14.60
CA PRO A 326 -14.54 -0.06 14.73
C PRO A 326 -15.10 -0.37 16.11
N ASP A 327 -15.84 -1.47 16.19
CA ASP A 327 -16.32 -1.97 17.48
C ASP A 327 -15.14 -2.54 18.30
N PHE A 328 -15.30 -2.45 19.61
CA PHE A 328 -14.33 -2.96 20.58
C PHE A 328 -14.88 -4.27 21.16
N PRO A 329 -14.08 -5.34 21.28
CA PRO A 329 -14.55 -6.60 21.81
C PRO A 329 -14.84 -6.52 23.32
N ASP A 330 -15.84 -7.29 23.77
CA ASP A 330 -16.22 -7.31 25.18
C ASP A 330 -15.22 -8.10 26.04
N ARG A 331 -14.45 -9.00 25.43
CA ARG A 331 -13.54 -9.91 26.12
C ARG A 331 -12.08 -9.66 25.73
N PRO A 332 -11.17 -9.55 26.71
CA PRO A 332 -9.75 -9.27 26.43
C PRO A 332 -9.04 -10.31 25.53
N GLU A 333 -9.44 -11.58 25.58
CA GLU A 333 -8.91 -12.63 24.71
C GLU A 333 -9.18 -12.42 23.21
N GLU A 334 -10.17 -11.61 22.87
CA GLU A 334 -10.54 -11.28 21.49
C GLU A 334 -9.78 -10.05 20.92
N LEU A 335 -9.08 -9.29 21.77
CA LEU A 335 -8.40 -8.04 21.41
C LEU A 335 -7.44 -8.21 20.23
N THR A 336 -6.61 -9.26 20.27
CA THR A 336 -5.60 -9.53 19.24
C THR A 336 -6.25 -9.83 17.89
N GLU A 337 -7.28 -10.67 17.88
CA GLU A 337 -8.02 -11.03 16.67
C GLU A 337 -8.79 -9.83 16.09
N ALA A 338 -9.43 -9.03 16.97
CA ALA A 338 -10.11 -7.81 16.57
C ALA A 338 -9.15 -6.85 15.88
N MET A 339 -7.93 -6.69 16.40
CA MET A 339 -6.93 -5.82 15.80
C MET A 339 -6.42 -6.35 14.46
N VAL A 340 -6.24 -7.67 14.31
CA VAL A 340 -5.90 -8.29 13.01
C VAL A 340 -7.02 -8.05 11.98
N ARG A 341 -8.31 -8.17 12.38
CA ARG A 341 -9.45 -7.83 11.51
C ARG A 341 -9.43 -6.36 11.08
N ILE A 342 -9.15 -5.44 12.04
CA ILE A 342 -9.01 -4.00 11.76
C ILE A 342 -7.88 -3.74 10.76
N TYR A 343 -6.72 -4.40 10.93
CA TYR A 343 -5.62 -4.29 9.98
C TYR A 343 -6.04 -4.73 8.57
N ARG A 344 -6.57 -5.94 8.43
CA ARG A 344 -7.02 -6.49 7.14
C ARG A 344 -8.08 -5.61 6.48
N GLN A 345 -9.01 -5.10 7.26
CA GLN A 345 -10.13 -4.32 6.74
C GLN A 345 -9.76 -2.90 6.35
N TYR A 346 -8.82 -2.24 7.03
CA TYR A 346 -8.58 -0.82 6.86
C TYR A 346 -7.15 -0.43 6.44
N PHE A 347 -6.15 -1.19 6.82
CA PHE A 347 -4.75 -0.80 6.67
C PHE A 347 -3.95 -1.65 5.68
N GLU A 348 -4.36 -2.90 5.48
CA GLU A 348 -3.65 -3.82 4.59
C GLU A 348 -3.51 -3.24 3.19
N GLN A 349 -2.34 -3.41 2.60
CA GLN A 349 -1.96 -2.89 1.29
C GLN A 349 -1.54 -4.03 0.38
N ALA A 350 -1.82 -3.90 -0.91
CA ALA A 350 -1.41 -4.86 -1.91
C ALA A 350 0.13 -5.01 -1.99
N ALA A 351 0.88 -3.95 -1.67
CA ALA A 351 2.33 -3.96 -1.54
C ALA A 351 2.76 -2.96 -0.46
N VAL A 352 3.80 -3.31 0.30
CA VAL A 352 4.42 -2.46 1.33
C VAL A 352 5.83 -2.14 0.89
N THR A 353 6.10 -0.88 0.54
CA THR A 353 7.42 -0.42 0.12
C THR A 353 8.36 -0.19 1.32
N SER A 354 9.67 -0.06 1.04
CA SER A 354 10.65 0.34 2.05
C SER A 354 10.32 1.70 2.69
N GLU A 355 9.73 2.61 1.91
CA GLU A 355 9.30 3.92 2.42
C GLU A 355 8.06 3.82 3.33
N ASP A 356 7.14 2.90 3.07
CA ASP A 356 6.01 2.64 3.97
C ASP A 356 6.51 2.24 5.36
N ARG A 357 7.57 1.42 5.43
CA ARG A 357 8.20 0.99 6.70
C ARG A 357 8.88 2.12 7.46
N GLN A 358 9.27 3.19 6.78
CA GLN A 358 9.94 4.36 7.40
C GLN A 358 8.98 5.49 7.76
N LYS A 359 7.68 5.33 7.54
CA LYS A 359 6.68 6.39 7.73
C LYS A 359 6.69 6.99 9.14
N THR A 360 6.71 6.19 10.18
CA THR A 360 6.71 6.68 11.57
C THR A 360 7.85 7.66 11.80
N ARG A 361 9.07 7.29 11.39
CA ARG A 361 10.25 8.17 11.49
C ARG A 361 10.06 9.47 10.71
N GLN A 362 9.54 9.39 9.48
CA GLN A 362 9.31 10.55 8.64
C GLN A 362 8.28 11.53 9.25
N TYR A 363 7.25 11.02 9.93
CA TYR A 363 6.27 11.87 10.62
C TYR A 363 6.81 12.48 11.90
N ALA A 364 7.63 11.75 12.66
CA ALA A 364 8.36 12.32 13.81
C ALA A 364 9.30 13.46 13.37
N GLU A 365 9.99 13.30 12.26
CA GLU A 365 10.79 14.36 11.64
C GLU A 365 9.93 15.56 11.20
N ASN A 366 8.70 15.32 10.69
CA ASN A 366 7.75 16.39 10.36
C ASN A 366 7.28 17.18 11.58
N ALA A 367 7.10 16.55 12.72
CA ALA A 367 6.78 17.26 13.97
C ALA A 367 7.89 18.25 14.35
N LYS A 368 9.18 17.85 14.20
CA LYS A 368 10.33 18.75 14.41
C LYS A 368 10.32 19.91 13.43
N ARG A 369 9.96 19.68 12.16
CA ARG A 369 9.81 20.72 11.14
C ARG A 369 8.71 21.72 11.48
N SER A 370 7.59 21.22 12.02
CA SER A 370 6.48 22.09 12.46
C SER A 370 6.89 22.98 13.64
N ALA A 371 7.64 22.45 14.59
CA ALA A 371 8.20 23.23 15.69
C ALA A 371 9.16 24.32 15.17
N LEU A 372 10.07 23.99 14.24
CA LEU A 372 10.95 24.95 13.60
C LEU A 372 10.17 26.08 12.89
N LYS A 373 9.09 25.72 12.18
CA LYS A 373 8.21 26.69 11.50
C LYS A 373 7.58 27.69 12.47
N THR A 374 7.18 27.22 13.65
CA THR A 374 6.59 28.08 14.69
C THR A 374 7.63 29.03 15.32
N GLN A 375 8.89 28.61 15.38
CA GLN A 375 9.99 29.37 15.96
C GLN A 375 10.66 30.35 14.97
N ALA A 376 10.50 30.16 13.67
CA ALA A 376 11.11 30.99 12.65
C ALA A 376 10.48 32.38 12.60
N LEU A 377 11.31 33.40 12.36
CA LEU A 377 10.88 34.79 12.29
C LEU A 377 9.92 35.08 11.12
N ASP A 378 10.16 34.43 10.00
CA ASP A 378 9.35 34.50 8.79
C ASP A 378 9.44 33.20 7.99
N PHE A 379 8.58 33.07 6.99
CA PHE A 379 8.50 31.86 6.16
C PHE A 379 9.77 31.59 5.34
N ALA A 380 10.41 32.63 4.80
CA ALA A 380 11.64 32.49 4.03
C ALA A 380 12.81 32.03 4.92
N SER A 381 12.86 32.53 6.16
CA SER A 381 13.83 32.10 7.18
C SER A 381 13.65 30.62 7.54
N TYR A 382 12.40 30.19 7.71
CA TYR A 382 12.06 28.77 7.92
C TYR A 382 12.55 27.89 6.76
N LEU A 383 12.27 28.27 5.51
CA LEU A 383 12.69 27.49 4.33
C LEU A 383 14.22 27.39 4.21
N ARG A 384 14.94 28.47 4.53
CA ARG A 384 16.43 28.46 4.55
C ARG A 384 16.98 27.54 5.63
N GLN A 385 16.40 27.57 6.84
CA GLN A 385 16.83 26.73 7.96
C GLN A 385 16.57 25.23 7.71
N LEU A 386 15.59 24.88 6.89
CA LEU A 386 15.36 23.49 6.48
C LEU A 386 16.53 22.91 5.67
N ALA A 387 17.36 23.74 5.03
CA ALA A 387 18.50 23.33 4.20
C ALA A 387 18.11 22.18 3.24
N MET A 388 17.02 22.36 2.50
CA MET A 388 16.45 21.32 1.65
C MET A 388 17.36 21.00 0.46
N GLU A 389 17.46 19.70 0.16
CA GLU A 389 18.10 19.16 -1.03
C GLU A 389 17.05 18.41 -1.87
N ILE A 390 17.09 18.62 -3.19
CA ILE A 390 16.22 17.94 -4.15
C ILE A 390 17.06 17.20 -5.19
N SER A 391 16.67 15.98 -5.53
CA SER A 391 17.30 15.17 -6.58
C SER A 391 16.25 14.53 -7.47
N ARG A 392 16.62 14.24 -8.73
CA ARG A 392 15.86 13.35 -9.60
C ARG A 392 16.18 11.91 -9.28
N GLU A 393 15.19 11.03 -9.44
CA GLU A 393 15.31 9.59 -9.27
C GLU A 393 14.86 8.88 -10.57
N SER A 394 15.41 7.68 -10.86
CA SER A 394 14.95 6.87 -12.00
C SER A 394 13.53 6.38 -11.75
N PRO A 395 12.57 6.68 -12.66
CA PRO A 395 11.21 6.17 -12.57
C PRO A 395 11.15 4.64 -12.72
N GLU A 396 12.00 4.05 -13.56
CA GLU A 396 12.07 2.61 -13.84
C GLU A 396 12.50 1.84 -12.60
N ALA A 397 13.57 2.30 -11.94
CA ALA A 397 14.08 1.70 -10.70
C ALA A 397 13.12 1.88 -9.51
N ASN A 398 12.18 2.81 -9.60
CA ASN A 398 11.24 3.17 -8.53
C ASN A 398 9.76 3.07 -8.96
N SER A 399 9.44 2.20 -9.91
CA SER A 399 8.10 2.09 -10.52
C SER A 399 7.00 1.76 -9.52
N GLU A 400 7.28 0.93 -8.53
CA GLU A 400 6.35 0.59 -7.45
C GLU A 400 6.02 1.83 -6.60
N ARG A 401 7.06 2.61 -6.26
CA ARG A 401 6.89 3.86 -5.50
C ARG A 401 6.16 4.94 -6.30
N LEU A 402 6.45 5.05 -7.59
CA LEU A 402 5.75 5.93 -8.51
C LEU A 402 4.25 5.61 -8.53
N THR A 403 3.89 4.34 -8.76
CA THR A 403 2.51 3.86 -8.77
C THR A 403 1.80 4.17 -7.46
N GLN A 404 2.46 3.89 -6.33
CA GLN A 404 1.95 4.18 -5.01
C GLN A 404 1.68 5.69 -4.79
N LEU A 405 2.64 6.54 -5.17
CA LEU A 405 2.55 7.97 -4.98
C LEU A 405 1.38 8.56 -5.78
N VAL A 406 1.22 8.17 -7.05
CA VAL A 406 0.12 8.62 -7.90
C VAL A 406 -1.23 8.13 -7.38
N ASN A 407 -1.32 6.88 -6.92
CA ASN A 407 -2.58 6.28 -6.47
C ASN A 407 -3.00 6.70 -5.05
N LYS A 408 -2.06 6.98 -4.15
CA LYS A 408 -2.37 7.33 -2.75
C LYS A 408 -2.46 8.84 -2.49
N THR A 409 -2.04 9.68 -3.44
CA THR A 409 -2.06 11.15 -3.27
C THR A 409 -3.39 11.73 -3.71
N ASN A 410 -4.02 12.52 -2.83
CA ASN A 410 -5.32 13.15 -3.07
C ASN A 410 -5.25 14.68 -3.05
N GLN A 411 -4.57 15.27 -2.05
CA GLN A 411 -4.57 16.72 -1.83
C GLN A 411 -3.73 17.46 -2.88
N PHE A 412 -2.51 17.01 -3.12
CA PHE A 412 -1.68 17.54 -4.19
C PHE A 412 -1.68 16.58 -5.37
N ASN A 413 -2.78 16.57 -6.11
CA ASN A 413 -2.94 15.80 -7.33
C ASN A 413 -3.80 16.58 -8.32
N LEU A 414 -3.21 17.05 -9.39
CA LEU A 414 -3.84 17.99 -10.32
C LEU A 414 -4.93 17.40 -11.20
N THR A 415 -4.83 16.11 -11.51
CA THR A 415 -5.78 15.44 -12.44
C THR A 415 -6.46 14.22 -11.83
N THR A 416 -6.03 13.79 -10.65
CA THR A 416 -6.54 12.63 -9.89
C THR A 416 -6.59 11.32 -10.69
N LYS A 417 -5.79 11.22 -11.75
CA LYS A 417 -5.62 9.97 -12.50
C LYS A 417 -5.04 8.90 -11.59
N ARG A 418 -5.44 7.65 -11.82
CA ARG A 418 -4.96 6.47 -11.13
C ARG A 418 -4.45 5.50 -12.18
N TYR A 419 -3.40 4.78 -11.85
CA TYR A 419 -2.77 3.83 -12.75
C TYR A 419 -2.62 2.49 -12.06
N GLU A 420 -3.05 1.44 -12.73
CA GLU A 420 -2.69 0.09 -12.33
C GLU A 420 -1.17 -0.11 -12.51
N PRO A 421 -0.54 -1.01 -11.76
CA PRO A 421 0.90 -1.27 -11.89
C PRO A 421 1.33 -1.57 -13.33
N SER A 422 0.53 -2.35 -14.05
CA SER A 422 0.73 -2.69 -15.45
C SER A 422 0.68 -1.46 -16.38
N ALA A 423 -0.36 -0.63 -16.23
CA ALA A 423 -0.49 0.61 -17.00
C ALA A 423 0.67 1.58 -16.73
N MET A 424 1.19 1.60 -15.49
CA MET A 424 2.35 2.42 -15.15
C MET A 424 3.63 1.91 -15.84
N GLN A 425 3.83 0.60 -15.93
CA GLN A 425 4.95 0.01 -16.67
C GLN A 425 4.88 0.34 -18.17
N GLY A 426 3.68 0.19 -18.78
CA GLY A 426 3.47 0.60 -20.17
C GLY A 426 3.77 2.09 -20.39
N LEU A 427 3.38 2.95 -19.46
CA LEU A 427 3.65 4.39 -19.51
C LEU A 427 5.16 4.71 -19.43
N LEU A 428 5.93 3.96 -18.65
CA LEU A 428 7.39 4.13 -18.55
C LEU A 428 8.11 3.72 -19.85
N GLN A 429 7.53 2.84 -20.65
CA GLN A 429 8.08 2.39 -21.94
C GLN A 429 7.59 3.24 -23.12
N ASP A 430 6.59 4.09 -22.93
CA ASP A 430 6.02 4.93 -23.98
C ASP A 430 6.92 6.13 -24.28
N ALA A 431 7.54 6.16 -25.47
CA ALA A 431 8.38 7.27 -25.91
C ALA A 431 7.63 8.62 -26.01
N GLY A 432 6.29 8.61 -26.14
CA GLY A 432 5.43 9.80 -26.11
C GLY A 432 5.15 10.33 -24.70
N LYS A 433 5.65 9.68 -23.65
CA LYS A 433 5.49 10.09 -22.26
C LYS A 433 6.84 10.30 -21.59
N ARG A 434 6.92 11.27 -20.70
CA ARG A 434 8.09 11.48 -19.85
C ARG A 434 7.67 11.52 -18.40
N VAL A 435 8.33 10.70 -17.59
CA VAL A 435 8.06 10.64 -16.14
C VAL A 435 9.24 11.22 -15.38
N TYR A 436 8.94 12.06 -14.41
CA TYR A 436 9.92 12.67 -13.51
C TYR A 436 9.60 12.27 -12.09
N LEU A 437 10.60 11.79 -11.36
CA LEU A 437 10.51 11.50 -9.93
C LEU A 437 11.49 12.37 -9.14
N TYR A 438 11.03 12.86 -7.99
CA TYR A 438 11.84 13.74 -7.15
C TYR A 438 11.90 13.24 -5.72
N ARG A 439 13.12 13.17 -5.19
CA ARG A 439 13.43 12.93 -3.79
C ARG A 439 13.77 14.26 -3.12
N VAL A 440 13.38 14.41 -1.87
CA VAL A 440 13.72 15.59 -1.05
C VAL A 440 14.31 15.12 0.27
N LYS A 441 15.45 15.73 0.64
CA LYS A 441 16.05 15.64 1.97
C LYS A 441 16.07 17.01 2.62
N ASP A 442 16.13 17.07 3.93
CA ASP A 442 16.33 18.31 4.69
C ASP A 442 17.15 18.04 5.96
N CYS A 443 17.42 19.07 6.78
CA CYS A 443 18.24 18.94 7.99
C CYS A 443 17.69 17.94 9.02
N PHE A 444 16.43 17.55 8.95
CA PHE A 444 15.82 16.58 9.88
C PHE A 444 15.82 15.15 9.32
N GLY A 445 15.96 14.95 8.01
CA GLY A 445 16.04 13.63 7.43
C GLY A 445 15.64 13.54 5.96
N ASP A 446 15.55 12.30 5.48
CA ASP A 446 15.18 11.97 4.10
C ASP A 446 13.66 11.79 3.99
N ASN A 447 13.00 12.70 3.26
CA ASN A 447 11.56 12.60 3.00
C ASN A 447 11.23 11.52 1.94
N GLY A 448 12.24 10.91 1.32
CA GLY A 448 12.09 9.91 0.25
C GLY A 448 11.63 10.53 -1.07
N ILE A 449 11.08 9.69 -1.95
CA ILE A 449 10.47 10.13 -3.20
C ILE A 449 9.12 10.76 -2.88
N VAL A 450 9.03 12.07 -3.13
CA VAL A 450 7.90 12.90 -2.68
C VAL A 450 7.06 13.48 -3.80
N ALA A 451 7.57 13.53 -5.03
CA ALA A 451 6.81 14.07 -6.14
C ALA A 451 7.02 13.26 -7.42
N ALA A 452 5.97 13.21 -8.24
CA ALA A 452 5.99 12.64 -9.58
C ALA A 452 5.25 13.56 -10.56
N VAL A 453 5.84 13.75 -11.75
CA VAL A 453 5.23 14.48 -12.85
C VAL A 453 5.27 13.63 -14.10
N ILE A 454 4.15 13.52 -14.79
CA ILE A 454 4.03 12.84 -16.09
C ILE A 454 3.71 13.91 -17.12
N VAL A 455 4.59 14.02 -18.11
CA VAL A 455 4.44 14.93 -19.24
C VAL A 455 4.11 14.14 -20.50
N ASP A 456 3.05 14.53 -21.16
CA ASP A 456 2.62 14.02 -22.45
C ASP A 456 3.35 14.80 -23.56
N LEU A 457 4.09 14.11 -24.40
CA LEU A 457 4.85 14.65 -25.53
C LEU A 457 4.25 14.28 -26.89
N THR A 458 3.08 13.65 -26.92
CA THR A 458 2.44 13.17 -28.16
C THR A 458 1.92 14.30 -29.06
N GLU A 459 1.67 15.48 -28.49
CA GLU A 459 1.25 16.68 -29.22
C GLU A 459 2.43 17.65 -29.44
N ALA A 460 2.29 18.58 -30.37
CA ALA A 460 3.31 19.60 -30.67
C ALA A 460 3.64 20.48 -29.45
N VAL A 461 2.73 20.65 -28.52
CA VAL A 461 2.95 21.36 -27.26
C VAL A 461 2.84 20.34 -26.12
N PRO A 462 3.94 20.09 -25.40
CA PRO A 462 3.95 19.19 -24.25
C PRO A 462 2.91 19.56 -23.21
N MET A 463 2.36 18.57 -22.51
CA MET A 463 1.36 18.79 -21.48
C MET A 463 1.71 18.06 -20.19
N ILE A 464 1.71 18.77 -19.07
CA ILE A 464 1.71 18.16 -17.74
C ILE A 464 0.34 17.47 -17.55
N ASP A 465 0.35 16.16 -17.71
CA ASP A 465 -0.81 15.31 -17.60
C ASP A 465 -1.13 14.91 -16.16
N THR A 466 -0.09 14.68 -15.36
CA THR A 466 -0.21 14.34 -13.94
C THR A 466 0.89 15.05 -13.15
N PHE A 467 0.53 15.69 -12.06
CA PHE A 467 1.49 16.18 -11.06
C PHE A 467 0.96 15.85 -9.68
N VAL A 468 1.70 15.03 -8.97
CA VAL A 468 1.39 14.61 -7.60
C VAL A 468 2.57 14.93 -6.67
N MET A 469 2.26 15.35 -5.44
CA MET A 469 3.27 15.59 -4.42
C MET A 469 2.75 15.14 -3.04
N SER A 470 3.61 14.49 -2.27
CA SER A 470 3.30 14.04 -0.92
C SER A 470 2.93 15.20 -0.01
N CYS A 471 1.89 15.03 0.80
CA CYS A 471 1.48 16.02 1.79
C CYS A 471 2.60 16.39 2.79
N ARG A 472 3.58 15.53 2.97
CA ARG A 472 4.75 15.75 3.86
C ARG A 472 5.61 16.94 3.48
N VAL A 473 5.65 17.30 2.21
CA VAL A 473 6.48 18.40 1.70
C VAL A 473 5.68 19.58 1.15
N MET A 474 4.35 19.53 1.23
CA MET A 474 3.50 20.63 0.81
C MET A 474 3.82 21.93 1.58
N GLY A 475 3.70 23.06 0.87
CA GLY A 475 3.95 24.37 1.46
C GLY A 475 5.42 24.67 1.75
N ARG A 476 6.36 24.07 1.00
CA ARG A 476 7.81 24.32 1.10
C ARG A 476 8.40 24.86 -0.22
N ASN A 477 7.57 25.25 -1.16
CA ASN A 477 7.94 25.74 -2.50
C ASN A 477 8.75 24.72 -3.33
N ILE A 478 8.62 23.41 -3.02
CA ILE A 478 9.26 22.33 -3.79
C ILE A 478 8.66 22.24 -5.20
N GLU A 479 7.37 22.52 -5.35
CA GLU A 479 6.67 22.60 -6.63
C GLU A 479 7.32 23.60 -7.59
N ASN A 480 7.83 24.72 -7.07
CA ASN A 480 8.51 25.74 -7.85
C ASN A 480 9.81 25.18 -8.46
N ALA A 481 10.61 24.47 -7.65
CA ALA A 481 11.84 23.83 -8.11
C ALA A 481 11.59 22.76 -9.16
N ILE A 482 10.55 21.93 -8.96
CA ILE A 482 10.16 20.85 -9.88
C ILE A 482 9.73 21.42 -11.23
N ILE A 483 8.84 22.43 -11.23
CA ILE A 483 8.35 23.02 -12.47
C ILE A 483 9.47 23.76 -13.22
N GLU A 484 10.34 24.51 -12.52
CA GLU A 484 11.52 25.14 -13.16
C GLU A 484 12.41 24.11 -13.85
N ASP A 485 12.61 22.95 -13.23
CA ASP A 485 13.44 21.89 -13.76
C ASP A 485 12.87 21.28 -15.05
N ILE A 486 11.54 21.02 -15.07
CA ILE A 486 10.82 20.49 -16.24
C ILE A 486 10.78 21.52 -17.37
N GLU A 487 10.45 22.79 -17.08
CA GLU A 487 10.43 23.88 -18.06
C GLU A 487 11.77 24.04 -18.76
N ARG A 488 12.86 24.01 -17.99
CA ARG A 488 14.21 24.12 -18.51
C ARG A 488 14.61 22.94 -19.39
N GLU A 489 14.24 21.72 -19.00
CA GLU A 489 14.53 20.54 -19.80
C GLU A 489 13.77 20.55 -21.13
N LEU A 490 12.48 20.88 -21.11
CA LEU A 490 11.66 20.96 -22.32
C LEU A 490 12.13 22.08 -23.24
N TYR A 491 12.54 23.23 -22.69
CA TYR A 491 13.14 24.31 -23.50
C TYR A 491 14.40 23.85 -24.23
N ARG A 492 15.31 23.09 -23.57
CA ARG A 492 16.51 22.53 -24.21
C ARG A 492 16.20 21.52 -25.31
N GLN A 493 15.08 20.83 -25.20
CA GLN A 493 14.58 19.91 -26.22
C GLN A 493 13.93 20.64 -27.41
N GLY A 494 13.89 21.98 -27.38
CA GLY A 494 13.38 22.82 -28.46
C GLY A 494 11.89 23.16 -28.36
N TYR A 495 11.22 22.80 -27.28
CA TYR A 495 9.84 23.21 -27.06
C TYR A 495 9.77 24.69 -26.64
N THR A 496 8.77 25.40 -27.16
CA THR A 496 8.58 26.85 -26.89
C THR A 496 7.46 27.11 -25.89
N SER A 497 6.60 26.14 -25.64
CA SER A 497 5.47 26.26 -24.73
C SER A 497 5.25 24.95 -23.97
N LEU A 498 4.62 25.06 -22.78
CA LEU A 498 4.21 23.93 -21.95
C LEU A 498 2.78 24.16 -21.49
N ARG A 499 1.94 23.14 -21.59
CA ARG A 499 0.56 23.14 -21.10
C ARG A 499 0.43 22.35 -19.80
N ALA A 500 -0.61 22.64 -19.05
CA ALA A 500 -0.95 21.91 -17.84
C ALA A 500 -2.47 21.86 -17.63
N LYS A 501 -2.95 20.79 -16.99
CA LYS A 501 -4.38 20.60 -16.68
C LYS A 501 -4.62 20.60 -15.17
N TYR A 502 -5.76 21.17 -14.79
CA TYR A 502 -6.33 20.98 -13.46
C TYR A 502 -7.76 20.41 -13.58
N LEU A 503 -8.02 19.30 -12.88
CA LEU A 503 -9.34 18.67 -12.79
C LEU A 503 -9.79 18.71 -11.32
N PRO A 504 -10.83 19.51 -10.98
CA PRO A 504 -11.23 19.73 -9.61
C PRO A 504 -11.85 18.48 -8.97
N THR A 505 -11.55 18.28 -7.70
CA THR A 505 -12.20 17.29 -6.84
C THR A 505 -12.41 17.89 -5.45
N ALA A 506 -13.23 17.22 -4.61
CA ALA A 506 -13.42 17.68 -3.23
C ALA A 506 -12.11 17.74 -2.41
N LYS A 507 -11.07 16.99 -2.82
CA LYS A 507 -9.82 16.82 -2.04
C LYS A 507 -8.64 17.64 -2.56
N ASN A 508 -8.63 18.07 -3.84
CA ASN A 508 -7.48 18.76 -4.45
C ASN A 508 -7.62 20.30 -4.55
N ARG A 509 -8.59 20.90 -3.87
CA ARG A 509 -8.76 22.35 -3.78
C ARG A 509 -7.48 23.12 -3.39
N PRO A 510 -6.61 22.60 -2.49
CA PRO A 510 -5.38 23.32 -2.13
C PRO A 510 -4.46 23.67 -3.31
N VAL A 511 -4.56 22.95 -4.43
CA VAL A 511 -3.73 23.15 -5.62
C VAL A 511 -4.48 23.75 -6.82
N GLU A 512 -5.72 24.21 -6.61
CA GLU A 512 -6.59 24.77 -7.64
C GLU A 512 -5.93 25.92 -8.43
N ASN A 513 -5.16 26.77 -7.76
CA ASN A 513 -4.51 27.94 -8.34
C ASN A 513 -2.97 27.78 -8.40
N LEU A 514 -2.48 26.53 -8.48
CA LEU A 514 -1.04 26.27 -8.52
C LEU A 514 -0.39 26.91 -9.74
N PHE A 515 -0.95 26.69 -10.92
CA PHE A 515 -0.35 27.18 -12.16
C PHE A 515 -0.50 28.69 -12.33
N GLU A 516 -1.56 29.31 -11.82
CA GLU A 516 -1.66 30.77 -11.77
C GLU A 516 -0.52 31.39 -10.92
N LYS A 517 -0.21 30.78 -9.78
CA LYS A 517 0.93 31.21 -8.92
C LYS A 517 2.29 30.98 -9.59
N LEU A 518 2.34 30.14 -10.60
CA LEU A 518 3.51 29.82 -11.41
C LEU A 518 3.51 30.56 -12.75
N ASP A 519 2.72 31.64 -12.89
CA ASP A 519 2.62 32.52 -14.07
C ASP A 519 2.12 31.83 -15.35
N TYR A 520 1.41 30.69 -15.21
CA TYR A 520 0.73 30.10 -16.36
C TYR A 520 -0.57 30.85 -16.64
N ARG A 521 -0.80 31.20 -17.91
CA ARG A 521 -2.06 31.80 -18.33
C ARG A 521 -3.14 30.71 -18.50
N ILE A 522 -4.37 31.03 -18.16
CA ILE A 522 -5.52 30.17 -18.41
C ILE A 522 -5.85 30.25 -19.90
N LEU A 523 -5.84 29.10 -20.60
CA LEU A 523 -6.31 29.00 -21.97
C LEU A 523 -7.81 28.72 -22.03
N ALA A 524 -8.31 27.89 -21.13
CA ALA A 524 -9.71 27.53 -21.04
C ALA A 524 -10.08 27.19 -19.59
N ALA A 525 -11.29 27.55 -19.20
CA ALA A 525 -11.92 27.11 -17.96
C ALA A 525 -13.39 26.80 -18.22
N ASP A 526 -13.90 25.72 -17.65
CA ASP A 526 -15.30 25.34 -17.78
C ASP A 526 -16.11 25.59 -16.49
N LYS A 527 -17.43 25.43 -16.56
CA LYS A 527 -18.33 25.63 -15.42
C LYS A 527 -18.14 24.59 -14.30
N THR A 528 -17.44 23.48 -14.58
CA THR A 528 -17.12 22.45 -13.58
C THR A 528 -15.82 22.75 -12.83
N GLY A 529 -15.12 23.84 -13.19
CA GLY A 529 -13.85 24.26 -12.60
C GLY A 529 -12.63 23.57 -13.19
N LYS A 530 -12.75 22.85 -14.28
CA LYS A 530 -11.60 22.32 -15.03
C LYS A 530 -10.88 23.47 -15.71
N LYS A 531 -9.56 23.48 -15.62
CA LYS A 531 -8.71 24.53 -16.19
C LYS A 531 -7.63 23.94 -17.08
N LEU A 532 -7.38 24.59 -18.22
CA LEU A 532 -6.23 24.33 -19.09
C LEU A 532 -5.34 25.56 -19.06
N TYR A 533 -4.07 25.35 -18.83
CA TYR A 533 -3.05 26.38 -18.69
C TYR A 533 -1.99 26.26 -19.76
N GLU A 534 -1.29 27.36 -20.04
CA GLU A 534 -0.12 27.40 -20.91
C GLU A 534 0.88 28.44 -20.41
N ILE A 535 2.15 28.12 -20.59
CA ILE A 535 3.26 29.06 -20.37
C ILE A 535 4.20 29.03 -21.59
N THR A 536 4.77 30.16 -21.94
CA THR A 536 5.88 30.23 -22.90
C THR A 536 7.17 29.90 -22.16
N LEU A 537 7.92 28.94 -22.63
CA LEU A 537 9.19 28.53 -22.03
C LEU A 537 10.30 29.58 -22.32
N ALA A 538 11.15 29.81 -21.34
CA ALA A 538 12.26 30.75 -21.44
C ALA A 538 13.49 30.19 -20.71
N PRO A 539 14.71 30.40 -21.27
CA PRO A 539 15.95 29.82 -20.73
C PRO A 539 16.30 30.33 -19.33
N ASP A 540 15.99 31.60 -19.07
CA ASP A 540 16.42 32.32 -17.86
C ASP A 540 15.33 32.40 -16.79
N ARG A 541 14.21 31.69 -16.99
CA ARG A 541 13.14 31.71 -15.99
C ARG A 541 13.63 31.14 -14.67
N ARG A 542 13.52 31.90 -13.62
CA ARG A 542 13.81 31.53 -12.24
C ARG A 542 12.53 31.57 -11.43
N ARG A 543 12.41 30.59 -10.52
CA ARG A 543 11.31 30.49 -9.57
C ARG A 543 11.85 30.61 -8.15
N ASP A 544 11.03 31.11 -7.24
CA ASP A 544 11.44 31.31 -5.83
C ASP A 544 11.32 29.99 -5.06
N TYR A 545 12.47 29.43 -4.68
CA TYR A 545 12.58 28.27 -3.80
C TYR A 545 13.95 28.24 -3.10
N CYS A 546 14.00 27.59 -1.92
CA CYS A 546 15.21 27.48 -1.10
C CYS A 546 15.91 26.12 -1.18
N ALA A 547 15.42 25.20 -2.00
CA ALA A 547 16.04 23.87 -2.13
C ALA A 547 17.29 23.90 -3.00
N ARG A 548 18.34 23.18 -2.58
CA ARG A 548 19.56 22.97 -3.36
C ARG A 548 19.42 21.67 -4.19
N TRP A 549 19.80 21.73 -5.44
CA TRP A 549 19.88 20.55 -6.29
C TRP A 549 21.11 19.71 -5.96
N THR A 550 20.94 18.39 -5.81
CA THR A 550 22.01 17.39 -5.66
C THR A 550 21.93 16.37 -6.79
N GLY A 551 23.08 15.91 -7.31
CA GLY A 551 23.17 15.05 -8.49
C GLY A 551 23.32 15.83 -9.80
N GLU A 552 23.43 15.11 -10.92
CA GLU A 552 23.55 15.72 -12.24
C GLU A 552 22.27 16.49 -12.59
N ARG A 553 22.30 17.77 -12.34
CA ARG A 553 21.45 18.68 -13.09
C ARG A 553 21.98 18.67 -14.51
N PRO A 554 21.21 18.34 -15.55
CA PRO A 554 21.72 18.53 -16.91
C PRO A 554 22.29 19.96 -16.99
N ALA A 555 23.56 20.09 -17.46
CA ALA A 555 24.33 21.33 -17.45
C ALA A 555 23.52 22.51 -18.02
N PRO A 556 23.80 23.78 -17.60
CA PRO A 556 23.05 24.93 -18.02
C PRO A 556 23.02 25.14 -19.52
#